data_e67a7a3a1d12e4ae3b52023e946faec9
#
_entry.id   e67a7a3a1d12e4ae3b52023e946faec9
#
_cell.length_a   1.000
_cell.length_b   1.000
_cell.length_c   1.000
_cell.angle_alpha   90.00
_cell.angle_beta   90.00
_cell.angle_gamma   90.00
#
_symmetry.space_group_name_H-M   'P 1'
#
loop_
_entity.id
_entity.type
_entity.pdbx_description
1 polymer ?
#
loop_
_entity_poly.entity_id
_entity_poly.type
_entity_poly.pdbx_seq_one_letter_code
_entity_poly.pdbx_strand_id
1 'polypeptide(L)'
;FALLFDSLSIPFPPVASLALSLGLWLKDYGLYLALFLLLSLTGAILFFFTREGQRTSQDLLYRSRFYRRILLVRFCAALSALLESGRTLSESLRDAREVLGNRNAKKALSFVAAHLDRGEDFPDTLEKSGFSLPLVHHLCRVGMESGELPRFLRQAEEILTHETERKIRRFRTILEPSLLLFTGAVTALMV
;
A
#
# COMPACT_ATOMS: atom_id res chain seq x y z
N PHE A 1 35.37 -30.12 -9.88
CA PHE A 1 34.68 -30.27 -11.20
C PHE A 1 35.44 -29.52 -12.28
N ALA A 2 35.93 -28.28 -12.07
CA ALA A 2 36.70 -27.52 -13.07
C ALA A 2 37.95 -28.26 -13.56
N LEU A 3 38.66 -28.96 -12.66
CA LEU A 3 39.87 -29.74 -13.00
C LEU A 3 39.60 -30.98 -13.85
N LEU A 4 38.39 -31.53 -13.82
CA LEU A 4 38.00 -32.69 -14.65
C LEU A 4 37.67 -32.28 -16.08
N PHE A 5 37.16 -31.08 -16.28
CA PHE A 5 36.81 -30.55 -17.62
C PHE A 5 38.05 -30.08 -18.40
N ASP A 6 39.06 -29.57 -17.68
CA ASP A 6 40.33 -29.12 -18.30
C ASP A 6 41.08 -30.29 -18.97
N SER A 7 40.90 -31.52 -18.46
CA SER A 7 41.50 -32.75 -19.01
C SER A 7 40.79 -33.30 -20.24
N LEU A 8 39.54 -32.85 -20.54
CA LEU A 8 38.72 -33.41 -21.61
C LEU A 8 38.67 -32.56 -22.89
N SER A 9 39.30 -31.36 -22.89
CA SER A 9 39.36 -30.45 -24.07
C SER A 9 38.01 -30.13 -24.72
N ILE A 10 36.90 -30.17 -23.92
CA ILE A 10 35.57 -29.90 -24.42
C ILE A 10 35.31 -28.40 -24.27
N PRO A 11 34.90 -27.66 -25.32
CA PRO A 11 34.63 -26.23 -25.22
C PRO A 11 33.45 -26.00 -24.25
N PHE A 12 33.68 -25.18 -23.20
CA PHE A 12 32.65 -24.80 -22.24
C PHE A 12 31.48 -24.16 -22.99
N PRO A 13 30.23 -24.59 -22.79
CA PRO A 13 29.10 -23.85 -23.28
C PRO A 13 29.09 -22.47 -22.64
N PRO A 14 28.75 -21.40 -23.39
CA PRO A 14 28.85 -20.03 -22.93
C PRO A 14 28.02 -19.76 -21.66
N VAL A 15 26.99 -20.55 -21.41
CA VAL A 15 26.15 -20.48 -20.20
C VAL A 15 26.89 -21.03 -18.98
N ALA A 16 27.70 -22.09 -19.13
CA ALA A 16 28.45 -22.68 -18.02
C ALA A 16 29.64 -21.79 -17.59
N SER A 17 30.28 -21.10 -18.52
CA SER A 17 31.32 -20.11 -18.19
C SER A 17 30.79 -18.89 -17.43
N LEU A 18 29.61 -18.42 -17.81
CA LEU A 18 28.90 -17.35 -17.05
C LEU A 18 28.49 -17.81 -15.65
N ALA A 19 27.99 -19.02 -15.49
CA ALA A 19 27.65 -19.58 -14.19
C ALA A 19 28.86 -19.75 -13.27
N LEU A 20 29.99 -20.24 -13.82
CA LEU A 20 31.25 -20.37 -13.10
C LEU A 20 31.84 -19.01 -12.72
N SER A 21 31.83 -18.02 -13.60
CA SER A 21 32.32 -16.68 -13.31
C SER A 21 31.47 -15.97 -12.27
N LEU A 22 30.13 -16.12 -12.33
CA LEU A 22 29.20 -15.62 -11.29
C LEU A 22 29.43 -16.33 -9.95
N GLY A 23 29.66 -17.64 -9.95
CA GLY A 23 29.94 -18.42 -8.75
C GLY A 23 31.26 -18.03 -8.08
N LEU A 24 32.31 -17.82 -8.82
CA LEU A 24 33.60 -17.35 -8.33
C LEU A 24 33.52 -15.91 -7.82
N TRP A 25 32.85 -15.05 -8.55
CA TRP A 25 32.62 -13.66 -8.12
C TRP A 25 31.77 -13.59 -6.84
N LEU A 26 30.76 -14.45 -6.72
CA LEU A 26 29.93 -14.55 -5.52
C LEU A 26 30.70 -15.13 -4.33
N LYS A 27 31.67 -16.01 -4.56
CA LYS A 27 32.53 -16.56 -3.52
C LYS A 27 33.45 -15.47 -2.94
N ASP A 28 34.05 -14.63 -3.78
CA ASP A 28 35.01 -13.61 -3.37
C ASP A 28 34.33 -12.36 -2.81
N TYR A 29 33.20 -11.96 -3.39
CA TYR A 29 32.48 -10.73 -3.02
C TYR A 29 31.12 -10.96 -2.34
N GLY A 30 30.65 -12.21 -2.24
CA GLY A 30 29.33 -12.55 -1.70
C GLY A 30 29.16 -12.10 -0.25
N LEU A 31 30.21 -12.19 0.56
CA LEU A 31 30.19 -11.72 1.95
C LEU A 31 30.03 -10.19 2.02
N TYR A 32 30.75 -9.46 1.17
CA TYR A 32 30.64 -7.99 1.10
C TYR A 32 29.27 -7.55 0.56
N LEU A 33 28.74 -8.27 -0.41
CA LEU A 33 27.43 -8.02 -0.99
C LEU A 33 26.32 -8.30 0.03
N ALA A 34 26.42 -9.41 0.77
CA ALA A 34 25.49 -9.74 1.84
C ALA A 34 25.54 -8.71 2.97
N LEU A 35 26.75 -8.27 3.38
CA LEU A 35 26.92 -7.23 4.39
C LEU A 35 26.37 -5.88 3.94
N PHE A 36 26.62 -5.50 2.68
CA PHE A 36 26.07 -4.28 2.07
C PHE A 36 24.54 -4.33 2.01
N LEU A 37 23.97 -5.48 1.64
CA LEU A 37 22.53 -5.68 1.56
C LEU A 37 21.88 -5.63 2.94
N LEU A 38 22.52 -6.23 3.94
CA LEU A 38 22.09 -6.20 5.33
C LEU A 38 22.17 -4.77 5.91
N LEU A 39 23.26 -4.05 5.63
CA LEU A 39 23.43 -2.66 6.07
C LEU A 39 22.42 -1.73 5.37
N SER A 40 22.19 -1.93 4.07
CA SER A 40 21.19 -1.20 3.28
C SER A 40 19.77 -1.46 3.80
N LEU A 41 19.44 -2.73 4.10
CA LEU A 41 18.14 -3.11 4.65
C LEU A 41 17.92 -2.51 6.04
N THR A 42 18.96 -2.56 6.90
CA THR A 42 18.92 -1.97 8.23
C THR A 42 18.80 -0.45 8.17
N GLY A 43 19.53 0.20 7.27
CA GLY A 43 19.43 1.63 7.00
C GLY A 43 18.05 2.04 6.47
N ALA A 44 17.47 1.25 5.56
CA ALA A 44 16.13 1.46 5.06
C ALA A 44 15.08 1.31 6.18
N ILE A 45 15.18 0.27 7.01
CA ILE A 45 14.29 0.06 8.16
C ILE A 45 14.39 1.24 9.13
N LEU A 46 15.60 1.65 9.51
CA LEU A 46 15.82 2.79 10.40
C LEU A 46 15.26 4.09 9.78
N PHE A 47 15.45 4.30 8.47
CA PHE A 47 14.90 5.46 7.77
C PHE A 47 13.37 5.47 7.80
N PHE A 48 12.71 4.31 7.61
CA PHE A 48 11.25 4.20 7.73
C PHE A 48 10.74 4.41 9.16
N PHE A 49 11.55 4.10 10.19
CA PHE A 49 11.21 4.35 11.59
C PHE A 49 11.51 5.79 12.04
N THR A 50 12.30 6.54 11.30
CA THR A 50 12.61 7.95 11.62
C THR A 50 11.40 8.84 11.30
N ARG A 51 11.12 9.83 12.16
CA ARG A 51 9.99 10.77 12.00
C ARG A 51 9.98 11.51 10.64
N GLU A 52 11.14 11.74 10.06
CA GLU A 52 11.28 12.36 8.74
C GLU A 52 10.99 11.38 7.60
N GLY A 53 11.45 10.14 7.71
CA GLY A 53 11.11 9.07 6.77
C GLY A 53 9.62 8.75 6.76
N GLN A 54 8.96 8.79 7.93
CA GLN A 54 7.50 8.64 8.02
C GLN A 54 6.74 9.79 7.34
N ARG A 55 7.26 11.02 7.38
CA ARG A 55 6.63 12.17 6.70
C ARG A 55 6.68 12.04 5.20
N THR A 56 7.86 11.75 4.66
CA THR A 56 8.07 11.60 3.21
C THR A 56 7.35 10.37 2.65
N SER A 57 7.39 9.25 3.37
CA SER A 57 6.68 8.03 2.98
C SER A 57 5.16 8.19 3.05
N GLN A 58 4.62 8.91 4.04
CA GLN A 58 3.19 9.19 4.14
C GLN A 58 2.70 10.08 2.99
N ASP A 59 3.47 11.08 2.56
CA ASP A 59 3.12 11.92 1.43
C ASP A 59 3.16 11.15 0.11
N LEU A 60 4.19 10.33 -0.09
CA LEU A 60 4.32 9.47 -1.26
C LEU A 60 3.22 8.41 -1.33
N LEU A 61 2.93 7.75 -0.20
CA LEU A 61 1.85 6.76 -0.09
C LEU A 61 0.47 7.40 -0.30
N TYR A 62 0.24 8.60 0.25
CA TYR A 62 -1.02 9.33 0.06
C TYR A 62 -1.28 9.69 -1.40
N ARG A 63 -0.23 9.89 -2.20
CA ARG A 63 -0.32 10.09 -3.66
C ARG A 63 -0.82 8.83 -4.39
N SER A 64 -0.64 7.64 -3.80
CA SER A 64 -1.15 6.38 -4.34
C SER A 64 -2.67 6.30 -4.19
N ARG A 65 -3.37 6.13 -5.32
CA ARG A 65 -4.83 5.93 -5.34
C ARG A 65 -5.28 4.71 -4.52
N PHE A 66 -4.42 3.71 -4.41
CA PHE A 66 -4.69 2.49 -3.64
C PHE A 66 -4.69 2.77 -2.14
N TYR A 67 -3.66 3.47 -1.63
CA TYR A 67 -3.56 3.80 -0.21
C TYR A 67 -4.69 4.75 0.24
N ARG A 68 -5.07 5.73 -0.60
CA ARG A 68 -6.21 6.62 -0.32
C ARG A 68 -7.53 5.85 -0.18
N ARG A 69 -7.74 4.79 -0.97
CA ARG A 69 -8.92 3.93 -0.83
C ARG A 69 -8.95 3.21 0.50
N ILE A 70 -7.82 2.67 0.97
CA ILE A 70 -7.72 2.02 2.28
C ILE A 70 -8.04 3.02 3.41
N LEU A 71 -7.55 4.25 3.31
CA LEU A 71 -7.88 5.29 4.28
C LEU A 71 -9.36 5.66 4.24
N LEU A 72 -9.98 5.71 3.06
CA LEU A 72 -11.42 5.96 2.91
C LEU A 72 -12.27 4.83 3.49
N VAL A 73 -11.89 3.56 3.29
CA VAL A 73 -12.54 2.40 3.94
C VAL A 73 -12.56 2.59 5.45
N ARG A 74 -11.38 2.85 6.05
CA ARG A 74 -11.28 3.08 7.50
C ARG A 74 -12.08 4.28 7.97
N PHE A 75 -12.11 5.34 7.19
CA PHE A 75 -12.90 6.54 7.49
C PHE A 75 -14.39 6.24 7.46
N CYS A 76 -14.91 5.61 6.40
CA CYS A 76 -16.32 5.25 6.29
C CYS A 76 -16.75 4.32 7.42
N ALA A 77 -15.94 3.30 7.74
CA ALA A 77 -16.19 2.38 8.85
C ALA A 77 -16.26 3.10 10.21
N ALA A 78 -15.27 3.96 10.50
CA ALA A 78 -15.23 4.70 11.76
C ALA A 78 -16.40 5.69 11.86
N LEU A 79 -16.66 6.44 10.78
CA LEU A 79 -17.72 7.45 10.78
C LEU A 79 -19.10 6.81 10.89
N SER A 80 -19.38 5.71 10.19
CA SER A 80 -20.66 4.98 10.31
C SER A 80 -20.89 4.49 11.72
N ALA A 81 -19.89 3.84 12.34
CA ALA A 81 -20.00 3.30 13.69
C ALA A 81 -20.24 4.42 14.75
N LEU A 82 -19.57 5.56 14.61
CA LEU A 82 -19.75 6.70 15.51
C LEU A 82 -21.14 7.34 15.37
N LEU A 83 -21.63 7.48 14.15
CA LEU A 83 -22.99 7.99 13.90
C LEU A 83 -24.08 7.04 14.39
N GLU A 84 -23.88 5.72 14.24
CA GLU A 84 -24.79 4.69 14.79
C GLU A 84 -24.83 4.70 16.31
N SER A 85 -23.76 5.15 16.98
CA SER A 85 -23.77 5.35 18.44
C SER A 85 -24.55 6.60 18.91
N GLY A 86 -25.18 7.33 17.99
CA GLY A 86 -26.00 8.51 18.27
C GLY A 86 -25.23 9.82 18.40
N ARG A 87 -23.95 9.86 18.01
CA ARG A 87 -23.15 11.09 18.02
C ARG A 87 -23.52 11.99 16.85
N THR A 88 -23.29 13.30 17.03
CA THR A 88 -23.45 14.26 15.95
C THR A 88 -22.42 14.06 14.85
N LEU A 89 -22.71 14.51 13.62
CA LEU A 89 -21.80 14.41 12.50
C LEU A 89 -20.47 15.12 12.76
N SER A 90 -20.49 16.30 13.36
CA SER A 90 -19.29 17.08 13.68
C SER A 90 -18.39 16.37 14.70
N GLU A 91 -18.97 15.79 15.76
CA GLU A 91 -18.23 15.02 16.76
C GLU A 91 -17.64 13.74 16.13
N SER A 92 -18.47 13.00 15.40
CA SER A 92 -18.06 11.76 14.73
C SER A 92 -16.93 12.00 13.72
N LEU A 93 -16.97 13.11 13.00
CA LEU A 93 -15.92 13.48 12.05
C LEU A 93 -14.58 13.79 12.74
N ARG A 94 -14.61 14.47 13.88
CA ARG A 94 -13.41 14.77 14.68
C ARG A 94 -12.78 13.50 15.23
N ASP A 95 -13.58 12.55 15.72
CA ASP A 95 -13.09 11.28 16.26
C ASP A 95 -12.62 10.34 15.15
N ALA A 96 -13.38 10.21 14.05
CA ALA A 96 -12.98 9.41 12.88
C ALA A 96 -11.66 9.87 12.27
N ARG A 97 -11.35 11.16 12.32
CA ARG A 97 -10.05 11.70 11.92
C ARG A 97 -8.88 11.07 12.69
N GLU A 98 -9.05 10.82 13.99
CA GLU A 98 -7.97 10.25 14.82
C GLU A 98 -7.66 8.79 14.50
N VAL A 99 -8.62 8.04 13.98
CA VAL A 99 -8.44 6.66 13.50
C VAL A 99 -7.50 6.59 12.28
N LEU A 100 -7.38 7.68 11.52
CA LEU A 100 -6.53 7.75 10.35
C LEU A 100 -5.09 8.06 10.76
N GLY A 101 -4.19 7.11 10.58
CA GLY A 101 -2.76 7.28 10.87
C GLY A 101 -2.01 8.23 9.92
N ASN A 102 -2.67 8.75 8.88
CA ASN A 102 -2.05 9.58 7.84
C ASN A 102 -2.29 11.08 8.08
N ARG A 103 -1.21 11.88 8.09
CA ARG A 103 -1.26 13.33 8.34
C ARG A 103 -2.08 14.10 7.29
N ASN A 104 -1.97 13.71 6.00
CA ASN A 104 -2.67 14.41 4.93
C ASN A 104 -4.17 14.13 4.97
N ALA A 105 -4.56 12.89 5.28
CA ALA A 105 -5.96 12.55 5.52
C ALA A 105 -6.53 13.30 6.73
N LYS A 106 -5.77 13.39 7.83
CA LYS A 106 -6.16 14.18 9.01
C LYS A 106 -6.34 15.67 8.67
N LYS A 107 -5.46 16.26 7.86
CA LYS A 107 -5.60 17.65 7.40
C LYS A 107 -6.85 17.84 6.54
N ALA A 108 -7.10 16.93 5.59
CA ALA A 108 -8.28 16.98 4.75
C ALA A 108 -9.57 16.92 5.58
N LEU A 109 -9.64 16.01 6.57
CA LEU A 109 -10.81 15.92 7.44
C LEU A 109 -10.93 17.09 8.43
N SER A 110 -9.81 17.70 8.84
CA SER A 110 -9.85 18.95 9.62
C SER A 110 -10.44 20.10 8.81
N PHE A 111 -10.14 20.17 7.52
CA PHE A 111 -10.76 21.11 6.59
C PHE A 111 -12.27 20.86 6.51
N VAL A 112 -12.70 19.61 6.36
CA VAL A 112 -14.13 19.25 6.32
C VAL A 112 -14.83 19.65 7.62
N ALA A 113 -14.26 19.33 8.78
CA ALA A 113 -14.85 19.69 10.07
C ALA A 113 -15.04 21.20 10.23
N ALA A 114 -14.02 21.99 9.85
CA ALA A 114 -14.09 23.45 9.96
C ALA A 114 -15.14 24.10 9.05
N HIS A 115 -15.41 23.50 7.88
CA HIS A 115 -16.43 23.99 6.95
C HIS A 115 -17.83 23.51 7.34
N LEU A 116 -17.94 22.28 7.87
CA LEU A 116 -19.17 21.75 8.43
C LEU A 116 -19.65 22.60 9.64
N ASP A 117 -18.73 23.04 10.52
CA ASP A 117 -19.05 23.93 11.63
C ASP A 117 -19.56 25.32 11.16
N ARG A 118 -19.31 25.69 9.89
CA ARG A 118 -19.85 26.90 9.24
C ARG A 118 -21.18 26.67 8.53
N GLY A 119 -21.71 25.45 8.58
CA GLY A 119 -22.97 25.08 7.94
C GLY A 119 -22.83 24.70 6.46
N GLU A 120 -21.61 24.47 5.95
CA GLU A 120 -21.44 23.97 4.59
C GLU A 120 -21.85 22.48 4.49
N ASP A 121 -22.29 22.08 3.29
CA ASP A 121 -22.74 20.73 3.03
C ASP A 121 -21.58 19.71 3.14
N PHE A 122 -21.82 18.60 3.87
CA PHE A 122 -20.81 17.59 4.17
C PHE A 122 -20.25 16.89 2.92
N PRO A 123 -21.09 16.34 2.01
CA PRO A 123 -20.62 15.69 0.79
C PRO A 123 -19.74 16.58 -0.08
N ASP A 124 -20.16 17.82 -0.31
CA ASP A 124 -19.45 18.78 -1.15
C ASP A 124 -18.11 19.19 -0.53
N THR A 125 -18.12 19.42 0.77
CA THR A 125 -16.91 19.78 1.52
C THR A 125 -15.91 18.62 1.55
N LEU A 126 -16.40 17.38 1.68
CA LEU A 126 -15.58 16.18 1.62
C LEU A 126 -14.92 16.03 0.24
N GLU A 127 -15.64 16.32 -0.84
CA GLU A 127 -15.08 16.32 -2.20
C GLU A 127 -14.03 17.40 -2.39
N LYS A 128 -14.31 18.65 -1.99
CA LYS A 128 -13.37 19.79 -2.03
C LYS A 128 -12.08 19.52 -1.26
N SER A 129 -12.13 18.75 -0.18
CA SER A 129 -10.96 18.36 0.60
C SER A 129 -9.97 17.47 -0.16
N GLY A 130 -10.38 16.91 -1.30
CA GLY A 130 -9.61 15.95 -2.08
C GLY A 130 -9.51 14.56 -1.43
N PHE A 131 -10.15 14.33 -0.27
CA PHE A 131 -10.20 13.05 0.42
C PHE A 131 -11.48 12.27 0.13
N SER A 132 -12.02 12.37 -1.07
CA SER A 132 -13.20 11.65 -1.49
C SER A 132 -12.97 10.88 -2.79
N LEU A 133 -13.90 10.00 -3.11
CA LEU A 133 -14.07 9.35 -4.39
C LEU A 133 -15.51 9.64 -4.86
N PRO A 134 -15.78 9.68 -6.18
CA PRO A 134 -17.12 9.96 -6.70
C PRO A 134 -18.20 9.06 -6.09
N LEU A 135 -17.88 7.78 -5.85
CA LEU A 135 -18.76 6.83 -5.18
C LEU A 135 -19.14 7.29 -3.77
N VAL A 136 -18.13 7.66 -2.96
CA VAL A 136 -18.34 8.08 -1.56
C VAL A 136 -19.14 9.39 -1.52
N HIS A 137 -18.79 10.34 -2.38
CA HIS A 137 -19.52 11.59 -2.50
C HIS A 137 -21.02 11.36 -2.79
N HIS A 138 -21.31 10.51 -3.81
CA HIS A 138 -22.70 10.18 -4.17
C HIS A 138 -23.45 9.51 -3.02
N LEU A 139 -22.85 8.50 -2.37
CA LEU A 139 -23.48 7.79 -1.26
C LEU A 139 -23.68 8.70 -0.04
N CYS A 140 -22.73 9.58 0.26
CA CYS A 140 -22.89 10.56 1.34
C CYS A 140 -24.04 11.53 1.05
N ARG A 141 -24.19 11.99 -0.20
CA ARG A 141 -25.30 12.88 -0.61
C ARG A 141 -26.64 12.19 -0.42
N VAL A 142 -26.81 10.98 -0.95
CA VAL A 142 -28.05 10.21 -0.78
C VAL A 142 -28.33 9.94 0.70
N GLY A 143 -27.28 9.61 1.47
CA GLY A 143 -27.39 9.37 2.90
C GLY A 143 -27.81 10.60 3.71
N MET A 144 -27.35 11.80 3.33
CA MET A 144 -27.76 13.06 3.95
C MET A 144 -29.22 13.41 3.60
N GLU A 145 -29.61 13.25 2.35
CA GLU A 145 -30.98 13.52 1.87
C GLU A 145 -32.01 12.57 2.49
N SER A 146 -31.64 11.30 2.69
CA SER A 146 -32.53 10.29 3.29
C SER A 146 -32.50 10.26 4.82
N GLY A 147 -31.54 10.95 5.47
CA GLY A 147 -31.31 10.86 6.90
C GLY A 147 -30.67 9.54 7.37
N GLU A 148 -30.24 8.69 6.43
CA GLU A 148 -29.63 7.38 6.68
C GLU A 148 -28.11 7.36 6.41
N LEU A 149 -27.41 8.46 6.65
CA LEU A 149 -25.98 8.59 6.38
C LEU A 149 -25.13 7.41 6.91
N PRO A 150 -25.33 6.88 8.13
CA PRO A 150 -24.55 5.73 8.62
C PRO A 150 -24.65 4.50 7.73
N ARG A 151 -25.84 4.19 7.25
CA ARG A 151 -26.10 3.06 6.35
C ARG A 151 -25.38 3.20 5.01
N PHE A 152 -25.43 4.39 4.41
CA PHE A 152 -24.77 4.66 3.13
C PHE A 152 -23.23 4.69 3.26
N LEU A 153 -22.69 5.13 4.40
CA LEU A 153 -21.27 5.05 4.70
C LEU A 153 -20.80 3.59 4.82
N ARG A 154 -21.60 2.73 5.46
CA ARG A 154 -21.32 1.28 5.52
C ARG A 154 -21.34 0.64 4.13
N GLN A 155 -22.29 1.01 3.30
CA GLN A 155 -22.34 0.55 1.92
C GLN A 155 -21.11 1.00 1.12
N ALA A 156 -20.65 2.24 1.33
CA ALA A 156 -19.42 2.75 0.72
C ALA A 156 -18.18 1.95 1.16
N GLU A 157 -18.08 1.64 2.46
CA GLU A 157 -17.04 0.80 3.02
C GLU A 157 -17.01 -0.58 2.36
N GLU A 158 -18.13 -1.27 2.28
CA GLU A 158 -18.23 -2.60 1.68
C GLU A 158 -17.78 -2.61 0.22
N ILE A 159 -18.27 -1.67 -0.59
CA ILE A 159 -17.90 -1.56 -2.01
C ILE A 159 -16.40 -1.31 -2.16
N LEU A 160 -15.85 -0.36 -1.39
CA LEU A 160 -14.42 -0.03 -1.43
C LEU A 160 -13.53 -1.18 -0.96
N THR A 161 -13.98 -1.94 0.05
CA THR A 161 -13.29 -3.12 0.57
C THR A 161 -13.23 -4.20 -0.50
N HIS A 162 -14.36 -4.54 -1.13
CA HIS A 162 -14.40 -5.52 -2.22
C HIS A 162 -13.54 -5.13 -3.42
N GLU A 163 -13.52 -3.86 -3.80
CA GLU A 163 -12.63 -3.39 -4.86
C GLU A 163 -11.14 -3.52 -4.50
N THR A 164 -10.81 -3.26 -3.24
CA THR A 164 -9.43 -3.37 -2.73
C THR A 164 -8.97 -4.82 -2.69
N GLU A 165 -9.80 -5.72 -2.19
CA GLU A 165 -9.53 -7.16 -2.15
C GLU A 165 -9.36 -7.77 -3.55
N ARG A 166 -10.19 -7.38 -4.50
CA ARG A 166 -10.07 -7.85 -5.90
C ARG A 166 -8.72 -7.48 -6.50
N LYS A 167 -8.16 -6.29 -6.19
CA LYS A 167 -6.84 -5.88 -6.65
C LYS A 167 -5.73 -6.70 -5.99
N ILE A 168 -5.84 -6.97 -4.69
CA ILE A 168 -4.88 -7.81 -3.95
C ILE A 168 -4.89 -9.24 -4.51
N ARG A 169 -6.07 -9.82 -4.75
CA ARG A 169 -6.18 -11.16 -5.35
C ARG A 169 -5.53 -11.25 -6.73
N ARG A 170 -5.78 -10.27 -7.60
CA ARG A 170 -5.13 -10.22 -8.93
C ARG A 170 -3.61 -10.17 -8.82
N PHE A 171 -3.08 -9.40 -7.87
CA PHE A 171 -1.64 -9.32 -7.64
C PHE A 171 -1.07 -10.68 -7.19
N ARG A 172 -1.76 -11.37 -6.26
CA ARG A 172 -1.37 -12.72 -5.81
C ARG A 172 -1.37 -13.73 -6.97
N THR A 173 -2.39 -13.71 -7.82
CA THR A 173 -2.50 -14.62 -8.98
C THR A 173 -1.36 -14.44 -10.00
N ILE A 174 -0.78 -13.24 -10.11
CA ILE A 174 0.37 -12.97 -10.98
C ILE A 174 1.69 -13.35 -10.29
N LEU A 175 1.76 -13.19 -8.97
CA LEU A 175 2.97 -13.50 -8.19
C LEU A 175 3.30 -14.99 -8.17
N GLU A 176 2.30 -15.84 -8.10
CA GLU A 176 2.45 -17.29 -8.04
C GLU A 176 3.15 -17.88 -9.28
N PRO A 177 2.69 -17.65 -10.54
CA PRO A 177 3.40 -18.12 -11.72
C PRO A 177 4.76 -17.44 -11.93
N SER A 178 4.93 -16.17 -11.49
CA SER A 178 6.23 -15.50 -11.60
C SER A 178 7.29 -16.12 -10.69
N LEU A 179 6.91 -16.55 -9.47
CA LEU A 179 7.79 -17.29 -8.56
C LEU A 179 8.15 -18.66 -9.12
N LEU A 180 7.19 -19.40 -9.71
CA LEU A 180 7.45 -20.69 -10.34
C LEU A 180 8.41 -20.57 -11.53
N LEU A 181 8.21 -19.55 -12.38
CA LEU A 181 9.12 -19.28 -13.48
C LEU A 181 10.52 -18.90 -13.00
N PHE A 182 10.61 -18.08 -11.95
CA PHE A 182 11.89 -17.69 -11.36
C PHE A 182 12.63 -18.89 -10.76
N THR A 183 11.95 -19.70 -9.95
CA THR A 183 12.57 -20.92 -9.37
C THR A 183 12.94 -21.94 -10.44
N GLY A 184 12.10 -22.13 -11.46
CA GLY A 184 12.41 -22.99 -12.61
C GLY A 184 13.62 -22.50 -13.39
N ALA A 185 13.72 -21.20 -13.66
CA ALA A 185 14.87 -20.61 -14.33
C ALA A 185 16.17 -20.75 -13.52
N VAL A 186 16.11 -20.53 -12.20
CA VAL A 186 17.26 -20.72 -11.31
C VAL A 186 17.70 -22.19 -11.29
N THR A 187 16.74 -23.13 -11.19
CA THR A 187 17.05 -24.56 -11.20
C THR A 187 17.65 -25.00 -12.54
N ALA A 188 17.08 -24.52 -13.66
CA ALA A 188 17.62 -24.81 -14.99
C ALA A 188 19.04 -24.24 -15.22
N LEU A 189 19.38 -23.18 -14.52
CA LEU A 189 20.72 -22.56 -14.59
C LEU A 189 21.75 -23.31 -13.73
N MET A 190 21.27 -24.03 -12.69
CA MET A 190 22.13 -24.82 -11.80
C MET A 190 22.42 -26.24 -12.29
N VAL A 191 21.63 -26.77 -13.26
CA VAL A 191 21.80 -28.09 -13.90
C VAL A 191 22.56 -27.97 -15.21
#